data_325a545d94a5928e2ee69044bb73c64a
#
_entry.id   325a545d94a5928e2ee69044bb73c64a
#
_cell.length_a   1.000
_cell.length_b   1.000
_cell.length_c   1.000
_cell.angle_alpha   90.00
_cell.angle_beta   90.00
_cell.angle_gamma   90.00
#
_symmetry.space_group_name_H-M   'P 1'
#
loop_
_entity.id
_entity.type
_entity.pdbx_description
1 polymer ?
#
loop_
_entity_poly.entity_id
_entity_poly.type
_entity_poly.pdbx_seq_one_letter_code
_entity_poly.pdbx_strand_id
1 'polypeptide(L)'
;MRLIYLDMLGYDASFGEIQAVTMAASTNPVLKRVGYLAASVLLGPNHDLALMLTNTMQRDLKSDNYVVVCAALDACCKLMSRDTAPALLPNIEALLPHPIDPVRRKACLAVQRAVVLAPDRLPELSARIRQALLDRDPAVMAAALNALDDAARLDPASLRSQVGPLAHILGQVLQGRLPKSYEYHKAPAPFIQLRVSMHDEREAQGCSGQGCSSQQGS
;
A
#
# COMPACT_ATOMS: atom_id res chain seq x y z
N MET A 1 -15.80 -18.41 -5.82
CA MET A 1 -15.78 -18.51 -4.35
C MET A 1 -15.44 -19.92 -3.83
N ARG A 2 -16.10 -20.99 -4.29
CA ARG A 2 -15.79 -22.37 -3.84
C ARG A 2 -14.33 -22.78 -4.12
N LEU A 3 -13.78 -22.42 -5.28
CA LEU A 3 -12.37 -22.68 -5.63
C LEU A 3 -11.39 -21.98 -4.70
N ILE A 4 -11.65 -20.72 -4.36
CA ILE A 4 -10.83 -19.97 -3.38
C ILE A 4 -10.82 -20.70 -2.03
N TYR A 5 -11.99 -21.19 -1.61
CA TYR A 5 -12.10 -21.93 -0.35
C TYR A 5 -11.32 -23.27 -0.40
N LEU A 6 -11.36 -23.99 -1.52
CA LEU A 6 -10.59 -25.22 -1.70
C LEU A 6 -9.08 -24.95 -1.65
N ASP A 7 -8.61 -23.89 -2.33
CA ASP A 7 -7.22 -23.46 -2.30
C ASP A 7 -6.76 -23.11 -0.87
N MET A 8 -7.59 -22.36 -0.13
CA MET A 8 -7.33 -22.03 1.29
C MET A 8 -7.26 -23.26 2.20
N LEU A 9 -7.91 -24.36 1.84
CA LEU A 9 -7.82 -25.65 2.54
C LEU A 9 -6.59 -26.48 2.10
N GLY A 10 -5.79 -25.98 1.15
CA GLY A 10 -4.59 -26.65 0.65
C GLY A 10 -4.84 -27.64 -0.49
N TYR A 11 -6.02 -27.64 -1.10
CA TYR A 11 -6.29 -28.42 -2.32
C TYR A 11 -5.84 -27.66 -3.55
N ASP A 12 -5.32 -28.37 -4.56
CA ASP A 12 -4.96 -27.78 -5.84
C ASP A 12 -6.20 -27.22 -6.54
N ALA A 13 -6.20 -25.90 -6.79
CA ALA A 13 -7.26 -25.19 -7.48
C ALA A 13 -6.76 -24.52 -8.78
N SER A 14 -5.58 -24.91 -9.29
CA SER A 14 -4.93 -24.33 -10.49
C SER A 14 -5.82 -24.36 -11.74
N PHE A 15 -6.68 -25.39 -11.86
CA PHE A 15 -7.67 -25.47 -12.95
C PHE A 15 -8.65 -24.28 -12.99
N GLY A 16 -8.76 -23.50 -11.93
CA GLY A 16 -9.61 -22.31 -11.83
C GLY A 16 -8.95 -21.01 -12.25
N GLU A 17 -7.65 -20.98 -12.52
CA GLU A 17 -6.87 -19.76 -12.83
C GLU A 17 -7.38 -19.01 -14.06
N ILE A 18 -7.63 -19.73 -15.15
CA ILE A 18 -8.16 -19.17 -16.41
C ILE A 18 -9.55 -18.56 -16.18
N GLN A 19 -10.38 -19.22 -15.37
CA GLN A 19 -11.71 -18.70 -15.03
C GLN A 19 -11.62 -17.43 -14.19
N ALA A 20 -10.65 -17.34 -13.25
CA ALA A 20 -10.41 -16.14 -12.47
C ALA A 20 -10.03 -14.95 -13.36
N VAL A 21 -9.12 -15.16 -14.32
CA VAL A 21 -8.71 -14.13 -15.29
C VAL A 21 -9.88 -13.71 -16.18
N THR A 22 -10.66 -14.66 -16.69
CA THR A 22 -11.85 -14.38 -17.52
C THR A 22 -12.88 -13.56 -16.74
N MET A 23 -13.13 -13.90 -15.48
CA MET A 23 -14.06 -13.15 -14.62
C MET A 23 -13.52 -11.74 -14.30
N ALA A 24 -12.22 -11.57 -14.09
CA ALA A 24 -11.60 -10.26 -13.89
C ALA A 24 -11.73 -9.36 -15.14
N ALA A 25 -11.72 -9.95 -16.33
CA ALA A 25 -11.94 -9.23 -17.59
C ALA A 25 -13.42 -8.93 -17.90
N SER A 26 -14.37 -9.46 -17.13
CA SER A 26 -15.82 -9.27 -17.31
C SER A 26 -16.21 -7.78 -17.23
N THR A 27 -17.29 -7.39 -17.90
CA THR A 27 -17.89 -6.05 -17.77
C THR A 27 -18.77 -5.91 -16.52
N ASN A 28 -19.23 -7.03 -15.95
CA ASN A 28 -20.04 -7.02 -14.72
C ASN A 28 -19.14 -6.75 -13.49
N PRO A 29 -19.39 -5.66 -12.72
CA PRO A 29 -18.56 -5.29 -11.58
C PRO A 29 -18.48 -6.38 -10.49
N VAL A 30 -19.55 -7.13 -10.28
CA VAL A 30 -19.59 -8.19 -9.26
C VAL A 30 -18.69 -9.37 -9.67
N LEU A 31 -18.81 -9.82 -10.92
CA LEU A 31 -17.96 -10.89 -11.45
C LEU A 31 -16.51 -10.45 -11.50
N LYS A 32 -16.24 -9.21 -11.92
CA LYS A 32 -14.91 -8.61 -11.95
C LYS A 32 -14.24 -8.62 -10.56
N ARG A 33 -14.96 -8.18 -9.52
CA ARG A 33 -14.47 -8.20 -8.15
C ARG A 33 -14.12 -9.62 -7.67
N VAL A 34 -14.98 -10.59 -7.95
CA VAL A 34 -14.72 -12.01 -7.62
C VAL A 34 -13.54 -12.55 -8.42
N GLY A 35 -13.42 -12.17 -9.70
CA GLY A 35 -12.30 -12.54 -10.56
C GLY A 35 -10.97 -12.02 -10.03
N TYR A 36 -10.88 -10.73 -9.68
CA TYR A 36 -9.67 -10.15 -9.06
C TYR A 36 -9.31 -10.80 -7.74
N LEU A 37 -10.31 -11.08 -6.88
CA LEU A 37 -10.07 -11.79 -5.62
C LEU A 37 -9.51 -13.19 -5.89
N ALA A 38 -10.12 -13.94 -6.80
CA ALA A 38 -9.67 -15.28 -7.16
C ALA A 38 -8.25 -15.25 -7.75
N ALA A 39 -7.99 -14.33 -8.69
CA ALA A 39 -6.66 -14.15 -9.27
C ALA A 39 -5.61 -13.80 -8.21
N SER A 40 -5.94 -12.95 -7.24
CA SER A 40 -5.03 -12.56 -6.15
C SER A 40 -4.69 -13.70 -5.18
N VAL A 41 -5.52 -14.75 -5.13
CA VAL A 41 -5.29 -15.94 -4.28
C VAL A 41 -4.58 -17.03 -5.08
N LEU A 42 -5.03 -17.29 -6.31
CA LEU A 42 -4.55 -18.42 -7.12
C LEU A 42 -3.24 -18.09 -7.85
N LEU A 43 -3.00 -16.82 -8.24
CA LEU A 43 -1.86 -16.44 -9.05
C LEU A 43 -0.77 -15.78 -8.21
N GLY A 44 0.49 -16.09 -8.50
CA GLY A 44 1.64 -15.35 -8.02
C GLY A 44 1.94 -14.10 -8.88
N PRO A 45 2.73 -13.14 -8.39
CA PRO A 45 3.06 -11.91 -9.12
C PRO A 45 3.86 -12.14 -10.40
N ASN A 46 4.58 -13.26 -10.51
CA ASN A 46 5.40 -13.61 -11.68
C ASN A 46 4.71 -14.65 -12.58
N HIS A 47 3.42 -14.91 -12.38
CA HIS A 47 2.65 -15.86 -13.19
C HIS A 47 2.27 -15.23 -14.54
N ASP A 48 2.36 -15.99 -15.64
CA ASP A 48 2.06 -15.48 -16.98
C ASP A 48 0.65 -14.90 -17.11
N LEU A 49 -0.33 -15.52 -16.45
CA LEU A 49 -1.70 -15.03 -16.42
C LEU A 49 -1.84 -13.71 -15.64
N ALA A 50 -0.96 -13.44 -14.66
CA ALA A 50 -0.93 -12.14 -13.96
C ALA A 50 -0.46 -11.03 -14.90
N LEU A 51 0.52 -11.30 -15.78
CA LEU A 51 0.93 -10.36 -16.83
C LEU A 51 -0.22 -10.00 -17.77
N MET A 52 -1.02 -10.98 -18.17
CA MET A 52 -2.21 -10.75 -19.02
C MET A 52 -3.24 -9.83 -18.36
N LEU A 53 -3.35 -9.85 -17.02
CA LEU A 53 -4.25 -8.97 -16.27
C LEU A 53 -3.79 -7.51 -16.21
N THR A 54 -2.52 -7.21 -16.50
CA THR A 54 -1.96 -5.86 -16.37
C THR A 54 -2.76 -4.82 -17.17
N ASN A 55 -3.08 -5.09 -18.42
CA ASN A 55 -3.88 -4.19 -19.26
C ASN A 55 -5.31 -4.02 -18.73
N THR A 56 -5.89 -5.09 -18.18
CA THR A 56 -7.22 -5.03 -17.56
C THR A 56 -7.18 -4.19 -16.30
N MET A 57 -6.17 -4.36 -15.45
CA MET A 57 -5.96 -3.54 -14.25
C MET A 57 -5.76 -2.06 -14.61
N GLN A 58 -4.93 -1.73 -15.61
CA GLN A 58 -4.74 -0.35 -16.07
C GLN A 58 -6.05 0.33 -16.51
N ARG A 59 -6.88 -0.38 -17.26
CA ARG A 59 -8.18 0.12 -17.69
C ARG A 59 -9.12 0.32 -16.51
N ASP A 60 -9.14 -0.62 -15.58
CA ASP A 60 -10.06 -0.62 -14.45
C ASP A 60 -9.68 0.40 -13.37
N LEU A 61 -8.40 0.74 -13.24
CA LEU A 61 -7.92 1.86 -12.42
C LEU A 61 -8.44 3.22 -12.91
N LYS A 62 -8.82 3.34 -14.19
CA LYS A 62 -9.40 4.55 -14.80
C LYS A 62 -10.94 4.52 -14.85
N SER A 63 -11.58 3.53 -14.24
CA SER A 63 -13.04 3.38 -14.26
C SER A 63 -13.70 4.43 -13.36
N ASP A 64 -14.88 4.92 -13.77
CA ASP A 64 -15.74 5.79 -12.95
C ASP A 64 -16.37 5.05 -11.76
N ASN A 65 -16.41 3.71 -11.80
CA ASN A 65 -16.96 2.89 -10.74
C ASN A 65 -15.89 2.61 -9.67
N TYR A 66 -15.98 3.30 -8.53
CA TYR A 66 -15.02 3.16 -7.43
C TYR A 66 -14.89 1.71 -6.89
N VAL A 67 -15.93 0.87 -7.02
CA VAL A 67 -15.87 -0.54 -6.58
C VAL A 67 -14.93 -1.33 -7.49
N VAL A 68 -14.95 -1.05 -8.80
CA VAL A 68 -14.03 -1.66 -9.77
C VAL A 68 -12.61 -1.17 -9.53
N VAL A 69 -12.43 0.14 -9.32
CA VAL A 69 -11.13 0.74 -8.99
C VAL A 69 -10.54 0.11 -7.72
N CYS A 70 -11.34 -0.03 -6.66
CA CYS A 70 -10.93 -0.67 -5.43
C CYS A 70 -10.49 -2.13 -5.63
N ALA A 71 -11.23 -2.89 -6.45
CA ALA A 71 -10.89 -4.29 -6.73
C ALA A 71 -9.60 -4.40 -7.56
N ALA A 72 -9.40 -3.50 -8.52
CA ALA A 72 -8.16 -3.42 -9.30
C ALA A 72 -6.96 -3.05 -8.41
N LEU A 73 -7.11 -2.08 -7.48
CA LEU A 73 -6.06 -1.72 -6.51
C LEU A 73 -5.69 -2.89 -5.59
N ASP A 74 -6.68 -3.67 -5.10
CA ASP A 74 -6.41 -4.87 -4.31
C ASP A 74 -5.61 -5.91 -5.11
N ALA A 75 -5.96 -6.10 -6.38
CA ALA A 75 -5.21 -6.97 -7.27
C ALA A 75 -3.77 -6.45 -7.52
N CYS A 76 -3.59 -5.14 -7.72
CA CYS A 76 -2.27 -4.54 -7.84
C CYS A 76 -1.39 -4.81 -6.62
N CYS A 77 -1.93 -4.72 -5.39
CA CYS A 77 -1.16 -5.01 -4.17
C CYS A 77 -0.60 -6.44 -4.13
N LYS A 78 -1.23 -7.40 -4.81
CA LYS A 78 -0.83 -8.81 -4.80
C LYS A 78 -0.09 -9.24 -6.07
N LEU A 79 -0.57 -8.83 -7.23
CA LEU A 79 -0.11 -9.33 -8.54
C LEU A 79 0.95 -8.44 -9.21
N MET A 80 1.19 -7.22 -8.70
CA MET A 80 2.22 -6.34 -9.24
C MET A 80 3.60 -6.95 -9.04
N SER A 81 4.38 -7.05 -10.12
CA SER A 81 5.77 -7.46 -10.18
C SER A 81 6.68 -6.27 -10.53
N ARG A 82 8.00 -6.47 -10.52
CA ARG A 82 8.97 -5.45 -10.96
C ARG A 82 8.72 -5.02 -12.40
N ASP A 83 8.36 -5.96 -13.26
CA ASP A 83 8.16 -5.71 -14.70
C ASP A 83 6.86 -4.95 -14.98
N THR A 84 5.82 -5.18 -14.17
CA THR A 84 4.50 -4.55 -14.35
C THR A 84 4.35 -3.23 -13.57
N ALA A 85 5.17 -3.01 -12.54
CA ALA A 85 5.12 -1.81 -11.71
C ALA A 85 5.22 -0.50 -12.51
N PRO A 86 6.15 -0.33 -13.48
CA PRO A 86 6.25 0.90 -14.26
C PRO A 86 4.97 1.22 -15.07
N ALA A 87 4.24 0.19 -15.49
CA ALA A 87 3.02 0.34 -16.27
C ALA A 87 1.79 0.69 -15.41
N LEU A 88 1.75 0.22 -14.15
CA LEU A 88 0.63 0.42 -13.24
C LEU A 88 0.77 1.68 -12.37
N LEU A 89 2.00 2.02 -11.98
CA LEU A 89 2.31 3.06 -11.01
C LEU A 89 1.73 4.44 -11.35
N PRO A 90 1.80 4.96 -12.60
CA PRO A 90 1.21 6.26 -12.95
C PRO A 90 -0.30 6.32 -12.69
N ASN A 91 -1.02 5.21 -12.94
CA ASN A 91 -2.46 5.15 -12.69
C ASN A 91 -2.78 5.06 -11.18
N ILE A 92 -1.94 4.38 -10.40
CA ILE A 92 -2.07 4.29 -8.94
C ILE A 92 -1.81 5.66 -8.31
N GLU A 93 -0.76 6.37 -8.74
CA GLU A 93 -0.44 7.72 -8.26
C GLU A 93 -1.57 8.72 -8.53
N ALA A 94 -2.22 8.64 -9.69
CA ALA A 94 -3.37 9.49 -10.04
C ALA A 94 -4.58 9.28 -9.11
N LEU A 95 -4.68 8.13 -8.44
CA LEU A 95 -5.76 7.79 -7.50
C LEU A 95 -5.48 8.24 -6.06
N LEU A 96 -4.29 8.69 -5.73
CA LEU A 96 -3.98 9.20 -4.38
C LEU A 96 -4.83 10.43 -3.97
N PRO A 97 -5.13 11.41 -4.86
CA PRO A 97 -6.02 12.53 -4.54
C PRO A 97 -7.51 12.25 -4.80
N HIS A 98 -7.91 10.97 -4.92
CA HIS A 98 -9.29 10.61 -5.25
C HIS A 98 -10.28 11.09 -4.16
N PRO A 99 -11.51 11.56 -4.51
CA PRO A 99 -12.48 12.08 -3.54
C PRO A 99 -12.97 11.03 -2.54
N ILE A 100 -12.97 9.75 -2.89
CA ILE A 100 -13.47 8.63 -2.08
C ILE A 100 -12.34 8.04 -1.22
N ASP A 101 -12.50 8.08 0.11
CA ASP A 101 -11.48 7.64 1.09
C ASP A 101 -11.00 6.19 0.90
N PRO A 102 -11.87 5.17 0.71
CA PRO A 102 -11.45 3.80 0.41
C PRO A 102 -10.52 3.66 -0.79
N VAL A 103 -10.70 4.49 -1.84
CA VAL A 103 -9.82 4.47 -3.03
C VAL A 103 -8.45 5.01 -2.66
N ARG A 104 -8.37 6.16 -1.96
CA ARG A 104 -7.11 6.75 -1.51
C ARG A 104 -6.33 5.78 -0.62
N ARG A 105 -7.02 5.15 0.35
CA ARG A 105 -6.41 4.15 1.23
C ARG A 105 -5.80 2.99 0.47
N LYS A 106 -6.54 2.41 -0.48
CA LYS A 106 -6.04 1.29 -1.30
C LYS A 106 -4.94 1.73 -2.26
N ALA A 107 -4.99 2.95 -2.79
CA ALA A 107 -3.91 3.52 -3.58
C ALA A 107 -2.62 3.63 -2.76
N CYS A 108 -2.69 4.07 -1.49
CA CYS A 108 -1.52 4.09 -0.58
C CYS A 108 -0.95 2.69 -0.34
N LEU A 109 -1.80 1.65 -0.17
CA LEU A 109 -1.32 0.27 -0.04
C LEU A 109 -0.66 -0.25 -1.33
N ALA A 110 -1.18 0.13 -2.49
CA ALA A 110 -0.54 -0.20 -3.77
C ALA A 110 0.79 0.54 -3.97
N VAL A 111 0.89 1.81 -3.51
CA VAL A 111 2.17 2.55 -3.47
C VAL A 111 3.15 1.87 -2.52
N GLN A 112 2.72 1.39 -1.35
CA GLN A 112 3.56 0.61 -0.44
C GLN A 112 4.20 -0.58 -1.15
N ARG A 113 3.41 -1.33 -1.93
CA ARG A 113 3.94 -2.45 -2.73
C ARG A 113 4.94 -1.97 -3.79
N ALA A 114 4.65 -0.84 -4.45
CA ALA A 114 5.52 -0.26 -5.47
C ALA A 114 6.88 0.21 -4.91
N VAL A 115 6.92 0.75 -3.69
CA VAL A 115 8.16 1.14 -2.99
C VAL A 115 9.14 -0.02 -2.92
N VAL A 116 8.66 -1.23 -2.59
CA VAL A 116 9.50 -2.43 -2.50
C VAL A 116 9.93 -2.94 -3.87
N LEU A 117 9.09 -2.81 -4.89
CA LEU A 117 9.34 -3.35 -6.22
C LEU A 117 10.20 -2.43 -7.11
N ALA A 118 10.08 -1.11 -6.94
CA ALA A 118 10.74 -0.09 -7.74
C ALA A 118 11.47 0.94 -6.84
N PRO A 119 12.57 0.53 -6.16
CA PRO A 119 13.31 1.41 -5.25
C PRO A 119 13.91 2.65 -5.94
N ASP A 120 14.17 2.59 -7.22
CA ASP A 120 14.67 3.71 -8.04
C ASP A 120 13.67 4.89 -8.09
N ARG A 121 12.37 4.62 -7.93
CA ARG A 121 11.28 5.61 -7.87
C ARG A 121 11.03 6.15 -6.46
N LEU A 122 11.80 5.72 -5.46
CA LEU A 122 11.61 6.08 -4.05
C LEU A 122 11.54 7.60 -3.79
N PRO A 123 12.38 8.47 -4.41
CA PRO A 123 12.30 9.91 -4.17
C PRO A 123 10.94 10.52 -4.57
N GLU A 124 10.38 10.09 -5.71
CA GLU A 124 9.07 10.55 -6.19
C GLU A 124 7.94 10.01 -5.31
N LEU A 125 7.99 8.72 -4.98
CA LEU A 125 7.00 8.06 -4.13
C LEU A 125 7.01 8.62 -2.71
N SER A 126 8.17 8.97 -2.17
CA SER A 126 8.30 9.60 -0.85
C SER A 126 7.56 10.94 -0.76
N ALA A 127 7.56 11.74 -1.84
CA ALA A 127 6.79 12.98 -1.89
C ALA A 127 5.27 12.71 -1.86
N ARG A 128 4.81 11.67 -2.55
CA ARG A 128 3.39 11.25 -2.55
C ARG A 128 2.97 10.68 -1.20
N ILE A 129 3.81 9.86 -0.58
CA ILE A 129 3.57 9.32 0.77
C ILE A 129 3.44 10.46 1.79
N ARG A 130 4.31 11.48 1.73
CA ARG A 130 4.20 12.67 2.60
C ARG A 130 2.87 13.38 2.48
N GLN A 131 2.37 13.54 1.27
CA GLN A 131 1.07 14.16 1.04
C GLN A 131 -0.07 13.32 1.65
N ALA A 132 0.00 12.00 1.50
CA ALA A 132 -0.99 11.07 2.05
C ALA A 132 -0.95 10.95 3.59
N LEU A 133 0.19 11.22 4.22
CA LEU A 133 0.31 11.30 5.70
C LEU A 133 -0.54 12.44 6.30
N LEU A 134 -0.83 13.48 5.54
CA LEU A 134 -1.63 14.63 5.95
C LEU A 134 -3.10 14.51 5.50
N ASP A 135 -3.55 13.30 5.12
CA ASP A 135 -4.94 13.07 4.71
C ASP A 135 -5.90 13.29 5.89
N ARG A 136 -7.13 13.68 5.57
CA ARG A 136 -8.22 13.87 6.55
C ARG A 136 -8.74 12.54 7.13
N ASP A 137 -8.57 11.42 6.41
CA ASP A 137 -9.01 10.10 6.85
C ASP A 137 -7.86 9.34 7.54
N PRO A 138 -8.02 8.98 8.83
CA PRO A 138 -7.01 8.23 9.58
C PRO A 138 -6.64 6.88 8.96
N ALA A 139 -7.54 6.25 8.19
CA ALA A 139 -7.22 4.99 7.50
C ALA A 139 -6.26 5.21 6.33
N VAL A 140 -6.35 6.36 5.65
CA VAL A 140 -5.37 6.75 4.61
C VAL A 140 -4.03 7.08 5.26
N MET A 141 -4.04 7.84 6.38
CA MET A 141 -2.82 8.14 7.15
C MET A 141 -2.12 6.85 7.60
N ALA A 142 -2.86 5.87 8.13
CA ALA A 142 -2.32 4.58 8.54
C ALA A 142 -1.71 3.79 7.37
N ALA A 143 -2.35 3.81 6.21
CA ALA A 143 -1.81 3.18 4.99
C ALA A 143 -0.53 3.88 4.49
N ALA A 144 -0.49 5.22 4.57
CA ALA A 144 0.69 6.00 4.23
C ALA A 144 1.86 5.75 5.21
N LEU A 145 1.57 5.56 6.51
CA LEU A 145 2.59 5.17 7.51
C LEU A 145 3.21 3.79 7.19
N ASN A 146 2.41 2.83 6.69
CA ASN A 146 2.94 1.54 6.24
C ASN A 146 3.89 1.70 5.05
N ALA A 147 3.52 2.54 4.08
CA ALA A 147 4.37 2.84 2.93
C ALA A 147 5.67 3.56 3.34
N LEU A 148 5.58 4.46 4.33
CA LEU A 148 6.75 5.14 4.89
C LEU A 148 7.68 4.15 5.62
N ASP A 149 7.14 3.18 6.36
CA ASP A 149 7.94 2.15 7.04
C ASP A 149 8.78 1.34 6.04
N ASP A 150 8.18 0.92 4.93
CA ASP A 150 8.91 0.19 3.89
C ASP A 150 9.92 1.10 3.16
N ALA A 151 9.60 2.37 2.93
CA ALA A 151 10.52 3.35 2.36
C ALA A 151 11.73 3.61 3.29
N ALA A 152 11.50 3.73 4.60
CA ALA A 152 12.54 3.93 5.61
C ALA A 152 13.47 2.72 5.76
N ARG A 153 12.99 1.51 5.47
CA ARG A 153 13.84 0.31 5.42
C ARG A 153 14.80 0.30 4.24
N LEU A 154 14.39 0.90 3.12
CA LEU A 154 15.20 0.99 1.91
C LEU A 154 16.18 2.18 1.97
N ASP A 155 15.72 3.33 2.48
CA ASP A 155 16.51 4.54 2.64
C ASP A 155 16.18 5.22 4.00
N PRO A 156 16.96 4.92 5.05
CA PRO A 156 16.78 5.53 6.37
C PRO A 156 16.96 7.06 6.37
N ALA A 157 17.75 7.61 5.42
CA ALA A 157 17.96 9.06 5.36
C ALA A 157 16.70 9.81 4.92
N SER A 158 15.83 9.18 4.17
CA SER A 158 14.53 9.74 3.74
C SER A 158 13.60 10.01 4.93
N LEU A 159 13.75 9.27 6.03
CA LEU A 159 12.92 9.40 7.23
C LEU A 159 13.10 10.75 7.93
N ARG A 160 14.32 11.30 7.96
CA ARG A 160 14.62 12.59 8.64
C ARG A 160 13.72 13.73 8.16
N SER A 161 13.35 13.73 6.89
CA SER A 161 12.45 14.74 6.32
C SER A 161 10.98 14.54 6.73
N GLN A 162 10.64 13.42 7.37
CA GLN A 162 9.28 13.04 7.75
C GLN A 162 8.96 13.27 9.23
N VAL A 163 9.95 13.63 10.07
CA VAL A 163 9.78 13.84 11.52
C VAL A 163 8.70 14.88 11.80
N GLY A 164 8.69 15.99 11.08
CA GLY A 164 7.70 17.05 11.25
C GLY A 164 6.26 16.55 11.00
N PRO A 165 5.95 15.94 9.86
CA PRO A 165 4.65 15.31 9.61
C PRO A 165 4.27 14.25 10.66
N LEU A 166 5.20 13.40 11.09
CA LEU A 166 4.95 12.37 12.10
C LEU A 166 4.60 12.98 13.47
N ALA A 167 5.35 13.98 13.92
CA ALA A 167 5.05 14.71 15.15
C ALA A 167 3.68 15.40 15.08
N HIS A 168 3.31 15.96 13.94
CA HIS A 168 2.00 16.55 13.72
C HIS A 168 0.87 15.52 13.86
N ILE A 169 1.01 14.34 13.24
CA ILE A 169 0.04 13.24 13.33
C ILE A 169 -0.10 12.81 14.79
N LEU A 170 1.00 12.59 15.50
CA LEU A 170 0.99 12.20 16.90
C LEU A 170 0.29 13.26 17.77
N GLY A 171 0.55 14.54 17.51
CA GLY A 171 -0.13 15.65 18.16
C GLY A 171 -1.65 15.64 17.95
N GLN A 172 -2.12 15.35 16.73
CA GLN A 172 -3.55 15.22 16.42
C GLN A 172 -4.19 14.04 17.18
N VAL A 173 -3.49 12.91 17.24
CA VAL A 173 -3.94 11.71 17.94
C VAL A 173 -4.09 11.98 19.43
N LEU A 174 -3.04 12.55 20.06
CA LEU A 174 -3.01 12.85 21.50
C LEU A 174 -4.05 13.90 21.90
N GLN A 175 -4.36 14.87 21.02
CA GLN A 175 -5.39 15.89 21.24
C GLN A 175 -6.81 15.37 20.99
N GLY A 176 -6.99 14.09 20.64
CA GLY A 176 -8.29 13.49 20.39
C GLY A 176 -9.03 14.07 19.16
N ARG A 177 -8.26 14.62 18.18
CA ARG A 177 -8.85 15.25 16.99
C ARG A 177 -9.33 14.23 15.95
N LEU A 178 -8.98 12.94 16.11
CA LEU A 178 -9.41 11.87 15.22
C LEU A 178 -10.84 11.42 15.55
N PRO A 179 -11.60 10.90 14.57
CA PRO A 179 -12.93 10.37 14.80
C PRO A 179 -12.94 9.24 15.84
N LYS A 180 -13.95 9.21 16.69
CA LYS A 180 -14.12 8.18 17.75
C LYS A 180 -14.14 6.73 17.22
N SER A 181 -14.47 6.54 15.94
CA SER A 181 -14.42 5.22 15.28
C SER A 181 -13.02 4.61 15.24
N TYR A 182 -11.97 5.41 15.45
CA TYR A 182 -10.58 4.96 15.52
C TYR A 182 -10.08 4.81 16.97
N GLU A 183 -10.93 5.04 17.95
CA GLU A 183 -10.65 4.78 19.36
C GLU A 183 -10.83 3.28 19.66
N TYR A 184 -9.82 2.67 20.28
CA TYR A 184 -9.87 1.27 20.69
C TYR A 184 -9.50 1.16 22.17
N HIS A 185 -10.39 0.60 23.00
CA HIS A 185 -10.23 0.50 24.45
C HIS A 185 -9.83 1.83 25.13
N LYS A 186 -10.48 2.94 24.76
CA LYS A 186 -10.19 4.30 25.24
C LYS A 186 -8.83 4.87 24.82
N ALA A 187 -8.08 4.16 24.00
CA ALA A 187 -6.85 4.69 23.39
C ALA A 187 -7.17 5.28 22.02
N PRO A 188 -6.82 6.56 21.74
CA PRO A 188 -7.09 7.18 20.45
C PRO A 188 -6.12 6.63 19.40
N ALA A 189 -6.66 6.01 18.35
CA ALA A 189 -5.92 5.46 17.21
C ALA A 189 -4.61 4.72 17.58
N PRO A 190 -4.64 3.66 18.40
CA PRO A 190 -3.45 3.01 18.95
C PRO A 190 -2.51 2.47 17.87
N PHE A 191 -3.05 2.02 16.74
CA PHE A 191 -2.25 1.51 15.64
C PHE A 191 -1.43 2.61 14.94
N ILE A 192 -1.93 3.85 14.89
CA ILE A 192 -1.19 5.00 14.38
C ILE A 192 -0.09 5.38 15.38
N GLN A 193 -0.40 5.42 16.69
CA GLN A 193 0.59 5.72 17.73
C GLN A 193 1.76 4.73 17.69
N LEU A 194 1.48 3.41 17.66
CA LEU A 194 2.50 2.38 17.56
C LEU A 194 3.40 2.56 16.33
N ARG A 195 2.81 2.86 15.17
CA ARG A 195 3.58 3.05 13.93
C ARG A 195 4.49 4.27 14.02
N VAL A 196 3.99 5.38 14.54
CA VAL A 196 4.81 6.60 14.71
C VAL A 196 5.95 6.35 15.69
N SER A 197 5.71 5.70 16.86
CA SER A 197 6.74 5.37 17.83
C SER A 197 7.84 4.46 17.27
N MET A 198 7.48 3.49 16.43
CA MET A 198 8.47 2.64 15.76
C MET A 198 9.39 3.41 14.80
N HIS A 199 8.91 4.51 14.21
CA HIS A 199 9.75 5.38 13.38
C HIS A 199 10.74 6.20 14.22
N ASP A 200 10.31 6.72 15.38
CA ASP A 200 11.17 7.48 16.30
C ASP A 200 12.32 6.61 16.83
N GLU A 201 12.05 5.35 17.20
CA GLU A 201 13.07 4.42 17.67
C GLU A 201 14.12 4.09 16.60
N ARG A 202 13.71 3.95 15.34
CA ARG A 202 14.64 3.68 14.22
C ARG A 202 15.53 4.88 13.93
N GLU A 203 15.02 6.09 14.04
CA GLU A 203 15.81 7.30 13.87
C GLU A 203 16.87 7.43 14.97
N ALA A 204 16.51 7.14 16.22
CA ALA A 204 17.43 7.12 17.34
C ALA A 204 18.57 6.10 17.16
N GLN A 205 18.27 4.90 16.61
CA GLN A 205 19.27 3.87 16.32
C GLN A 205 20.18 4.24 15.13
N GLY A 206 19.65 4.90 14.10
CA GLY A 206 20.42 5.36 12.94
C GLY A 206 21.43 6.47 13.29
N CYS A 207 21.14 7.28 14.29
CA CYS A 207 22.07 8.32 14.77
C CYS A 207 23.23 7.77 15.61
N SER A 208 23.06 6.66 16.32
CA SER A 208 24.11 6.05 17.13
C SER A 208 25.16 5.29 16.31
N GLY A 209 24.86 4.90 15.07
CA GLY A 209 25.80 4.17 14.19
C GLY A 209 26.80 5.04 13.43
N GLN A 210 26.60 6.36 13.32
CA GLN A 210 27.46 7.27 12.56
C GLN A 210 28.42 8.13 13.42
N GLY A 211 28.41 7.96 14.75
CA GLY A 211 29.16 8.82 15.69
C GLY A 211 30.51 8.30 16.18
N CYS A 212 31.05 7.16 15.68
CA CYS A 212 32.24 6.53 16.29
C CYS A 212 33.44 6.30 15.36
N SER A 213 33.63 7.09 14.30
CA SER A 213 34.83 6.93 13.43
C SER A 213 35.55 8.22 13.07
N SER A 214 35.69 9.16 14.02
CA SER A 214 36.60 10.29 13.80
C SER A 214 37.12 10.89 15.12
N GLN A 215 37.97 10.11 15.83
CA GLN A 215 38.97 10.67 16.77
C GLN A 215 39.89 9.55 17.27
N GLN A 216 40.83 9.12 16.45
CA GLN A 216 42.14 8.59 16.88
C GLN A 216 43.11 8.71 15.71
N GLY A 217 43.93 9.76 15.75
CA GLY A 217 44.97 9.99 14.76
C GLY A 217 45.64 11.34 15.00
N SER A 218 46.39 11.45 16.11
CA SER A 218 47.56 12.37 16.24
C SER A 218 48.56 11.75 17.17
#